data_51148318d6dd8087f53b6733efe171c5
#
_entry.id   51148318d6dd8087f53b6733efe171c5
#
_cell.length_a   1.000
_cell.length_b   1.000
_cell.length_c   1.000
_cell.angle_alpha   90.00
_cell.angle_beta   90.00
_cell.angle_gamma   90.00
#
_symmetry.space_group_name_H-M   'P 1'
#
loop_
_entity.id
_entity.type
_entity.pdbx_description
1 polymer ?
#
loop_
_entity_poly.entity_id
_entity_poly.type
_entity_poly.pdbx_seq_one_letter_code
_entity_poly.pdbx_strand_id
1 'polypeptide(L)'
;MNRRKFLNYIGCSCGSLMINACSTAPITDRRQFKIIPEEKLNAQAANIYEKVKEKEKMSKDKKTLNEIKDIGKRMEDSISEYFSVSNIEDPTVGFNWEYILIDNDKIKNAWCMPGGKIAIYTGILDTTKNINGLAG
;
A
#
# COMPACT_ATOMS: atom_id res chain seq x y z
N MET A 1 36.69 5.78 36.30
CA MET A 1 35.40 5.13 35.98
C MET A 1 35.68 3.70 35.54
N ASN A 2 35.23 2.70 36.34
CA ASN A 2 35.61 1.31 36.15
C ASN A 2 34.82 0.71 34.94
N ARG A 3 35.52 0.00 34.02
CA ARG A 3 34.95 -0.67 32.85
C ARG A 3 33.71 -1.51 33.13
N ARG A 4 33.62 -2.13 34.29
CA ARG A 4 32.44 -2.92 34.73
C ARG A 4 31.20 -2.07 34.97
N LYS A 5 31.34 -0.83 35.49
CA LYS A 5 30.20 0.08 35.69
C LYS A 5 29.67 0.65 34.39
N PHE A 6 30.55 0.89 33.40
CA PHE A 6 30.16 1.35 32.08
C PHE A 6 29.34 0.32 31.32
N LEU A 7 29.71 -0.96 31.37
CA LEU A 7 28.96 -2.06 30.76
C LEU A 7 27.56 -2.27 31.36
N ASN A 8 27.41 -2.07 32.67
CA ASN A 8 26.11 -2.17 33.32
C ASN A 8 25.16 -1.03 32.97
N TYR A 9 25.65 0.17 32.73
CA TYR A 9 24.84 1.31 32.28
C TYR A 9 24.37 1.17 30.81
N ILE A 10 25.21 0.62 29.95
CA ILE A 10 24.85 0.36 28.54
C ILE A 10 23.86 -0.81 28.45
N GLY A 11 24.01 -1.86 29.23
CA GLY A 11 23.13 -3.02 29.23
C GLY A 11 21.70 -2.71 29.68
N CYS A 12 21.50 -1.79 30.62
CA CYS A 12 20.16 -1.41 31.10
C CYS A 12 19.42 -0.44 30.16
N SER A 13 20.14 0.40 29.41
CA SER A 13 19.53 1.41 28.55
C SER A 13 19.05 0.85 27.19
N CYS A 14 19.66 -0.21 26.69
CA CYS A 14 19.25 -0.83 25.42
C CYS A 14 18.05 -1.77 25.52
N GLY A 15 17.74 -2.28 26.71
CA GLY A 15 16.66 -3.26 26.91
C GLY A 15 15.23 -2.68 26.84
N SER A 16 15.07 -1.38 27.09
CA SER A 16 13.74 -0.76 27.25
C SER A 16 13.15 -0.20 25.94
N LEU A 17 13.94 -0.05 24.88
CA LEU A 17 13.50 0.58 23.62
C LEU A 17 13.02 -0.39 22.53
N MET A 18 13.16 -1.72 22.76
CA MET A 18 12.89 -2.72 21.71
C MET A 18 11.50 -3.39 21.80
N ILE A 19 10.64 -3.01 22.75
CA ILE A 19 9.43 -3.81 23.04
C ILE A 19 8.24 -3.49 22.14
N ASN A 20 8.24 -2.38 21.39
CA ASN A 20 7.09 -1.95 20.60
C ASN A 20 7.23 -2.09 19.06
N ALA A 21 8.28 -2.73 18.57
CA ALA A 21 8.54 -2.81 17.12
C ALA A 21 7.94 -4.05 16.43
N CYS A 22 7.31 -4.96 17.18
CA CYS A 22 6.69 -6.16 16.61
C CYS A 22 5.18 -5.96 16.49
N SER A 23 4.68 -5.86 15.27
CA SER A 23 3.25 -5.96 14.96
C SER A 23 2.96 -7.27 14.23
N THR A 24 1.74 -7.79 14.39
CA THR A 24 1.28 -8.99 13.71
C THR A 24 0.49 -8.57 12.46
N ALA A 25 0.71 -9.26 11.34
CA ALA A 25 -0.08 -9.03 10.14
C ALA A 25 -1.51 -9.57 10.36
N PRO A 26 -2.57 -8.77 10.11
CA PRO A 26 -3.93 -9.09 10.55
C PRO A 26 -4.53 -10.33 9.91
N ILE A 27 -4.08 -10.75 8.73
CA ILE A 27 -4.65 -11.92 8.00
C ILE A 27 -3.77 -13.16 8.16
N THR A 28 -2.45 -13.00 8.20
CA THR A 28 -1.51 -14.14 8.17
C THR A 28 -0.93 -14.49 9.53
N ASP A 29 -1.24 -13.71 10.56
CA ASP A 29 -0.76 -13.82 11.94
C ASP A 29 0.78 -13.88 12.06
N ARG A 30 1.49 -13.39 11.03
CA ARG A 30 2.94 -13.34 11.00
C ARG A 30 3.46 -12.11 11.73
N ARG A 31 4.44 -12.32 12.59
CA ARG A 31 5.16 -11.22 13.24
C ARG A 31 5.93 -10.43 12.19
N GLN A 32 5.68 -9.12 12.15
CA GLN A 32 6.37 -8.18 11.27
C GLN A 32 7.14 -7.17 12.11
N PHE A 33 8.34 -6.83 11.68
CA PHE A 33 9.13 -5.77 12.27
C PHE A 33 8.84 -4.47 11.53
N LYS A 34 7.93 -3.65 12.09
CA LYS A 34 7.57 -2.35 11.50
C LYS A 34 8.50 -1.27 12.06
N ILE A 35 9.45 -0.83 11.25
CA ILE A 35 10.39 0.25 11.61
C ILE A 35 9.82 1.63 11.25
N ILE A 36 9.03 1.71 10.17
CA ILE A 36 8.49 2.96 9.65
C ILE A 36 6.99 3.03 9.99
N PRO A 37 6.52 4.15 10.59
CA PRO A 37 5.09 4.38 10.79
C PRO A 37 4.33 4.39 9.45
N GLU A 38 3.16 3.76 9.40
CA GLU A 38 2.34 3.65 8.19
C GLU A 38 1.97 5.01 7.60
N GLU A 39 1.62 5.99 8.44
CA GLU A 39 1.32 7.35 8.01
C GLU A 39 2.45 8.00 7.22
N LYS A 40 3.70 7.79 7.66
CA LYS A 40 4.88 8.31 6.98
C LYS A 40 5.11 7.61 5.64
N LEU A 41 4.86 6.31 5.60
CA LEU A 41 4.97 5.52 4.39
C LEU A 41 3.90 5.93 3.36
N ASN A 42 2.66 6.12 3.80
CA ASN A 42 1.55 6.58 2.96
C ASN A 42 1.82 8.00 2.41
N ALA A 43 2.36 8.90 3.23
CA ALA A 43 2.72 10.24 2.78
C ALA A 43 3.84 10.23 1.73
N GLN A 44 4.86 9.40 1.90
CA GLN A 44 5.92 9.23 0.91
C GLN A 44 5.39 8.64 -0.40
N ALA A 45 4.53 7.62 -0.30
CA ALA A 45 3.89 7.02 -1.46
C ALA A 45 3.04 8.03 -2.23
N ALA A 46 2.24 8.85 -1.54
CA ALA A 46 1.45 9.91 -2.16
C ALA A 46 2.33 10.91 -2.93
N ASN A 47 3.46 11.34 -2.35
CA ASN A 47 4.39 12.25 -3.03
C ASN A 47 5.02 11.63 -4.29
N ILE A 48 5.35 10.34 -4.24
CA ILE A 48 5.89 9.63 -5.42
C ILE A 48 4.80 9.49 -6.49
N TYR A 49 3.57 9.20 -6.09
CA TYR A 49 2.44 9.06 -6.99
C TYR A 49 2.13 10.35 -7.74
N GLU A 50 2.15 11.51 -7.06
CA GLU A 50 2.00 12.82 -7.72
C GLU A 50 3.11 13.06 -8.75
N LYS A 51 4.36 12.74 -8.44
CA LYS A 51 5.47 12.84 -9.40
C LYS A 51 5.29 11.94 -10.62
N VAL A 52 4.68 10.77 -10.45
CA VAL A 52 4.33 9.89 -11.58
C VAL A 52 3.26 10.56 -12.45
N LYS A 53 2.22 11.14 -11.85
CA LYS A 53 1.17 11.86 -12.58
C LYS A 53 1.70 13.04 -13.40
N GLU A 54 2.75 13.70 -12.89
CA GLU A 54 3.40 14.82 -13.59
C GLU A 54 4.29 14.35 -14.75
N LYS A 55 4.94 13.19 -14.62
CA LYS A 55 5.91 12.68 -15.60
C LYS A 55 5.29 11.83 -16.69
N GLU A 56 4.28 11.05 -16.34
CA GLU A 56 3.66 10.09 -17.24
C GLU A 56 2.48 10.71 -17.99
N LYS A 57 2.26 10.24 -19.19
CA LYS A 57 1.11 10.66 -19.97
C LYS A 57 -0.14 9.92 -19.51
N MET A 58 -1.12 10.66 -18.97
CA MET A 58 -2.39 10.08 -18.56
C MET A 58 -3.26 9.73 -19.77
N SER A 59 -3.91 8.58 -19.73
CA SER A 59 -4.85 8.15 -20.74
C SER A 59 -6.08 9.07 -20.78
N LYS A 60 -6.57 9.35 -21.99
CA LYS A 60 -7.81 10.08 -22.21
C LYS A 60 -9.04 9.18 -22.22
N ASP A 61 -8.87 7.88 -22.14
CA ASP A 61 -9.95 6.91 -22.11
C ASP A 61 -10.65 6.91 -20.73
N LYS A 62 -11.62 7.81 -20.62
CA LYS A 62 -12.44 7.96 -19.43
C LYS A 62 -13.34 6.74 -19.17
N LYS A 63 -13.73 6.01 -20.22
CA LYS A 63 -14.58 4.84 -20.07
C LYS A 63 -13.84 3.76 -19.31
N THR A 64 -12.67 3.36 -19.78
CA THR A 64 -11.82 2.36 -19.13
C THR A 64 -11.39 2.79 -17.73
N LEU A 65 -11.05 4.07 -17.54
CA LEU A 65 -10.72 4.58 -16.20
C LEU A 65 -11.91 4.47 -15.23
N ASN A 66 -13.13 4.74 -15.66
CA ASN A 66 -14.32 4.60 -14.82
C ASN A 66 -14.57 3.12 -14.48
N GLU A 67 -14.47 2.22 -15.43
CA GLU A 67 -14.58 0.77 -15.20
C GLU A 67 -13.56 0.28 -14.17
N ILE A 68 -12.31 0.77 -14.23
CA ILE A 68 -11.26 0.50 -13.25
C ILE A 68 -11.67 1.01 -11.85
N LYS A 69 -12.18 2.23 -11.77
CA LYS A 69 -12.64 2.83 -10.50
C LYS A 69 -13.81 2.06 -9.90
N ASP A 70 -14.75 1.61 -10.73
CA ASP A 70 -15.90 0.81 -10.27
C ASP A 70 -15.46 -0.53 -9.68
N ILE A 71 -14.49 -1.21 -10.32
CA ILE A 71 -13.89 -2.41 -9.74
C ILE A 71 -13.16 -2.08 -8.45
N GLY A 72 -12.33 -1.05 -8.46
CA GLY A 72 -11.61 -0.60 -7.29
C GLY A 72 -12.56 -0.37 -6.11
N LYS A 73 -13.65 0.35 -6.34
CA LYS A 73 -14.66 0.60 -5.31
C LYS A 73 -15.28 -0.69 -4.76
N ARG A 74 -15.62 -1.64 -5.62
CA ARG A 74 -16.13 -2.95 -5.18
C ARG A 74 -15.12 -3.73 -4.36
N MET A 75 -13.83 -3.64 -4.69
CA MET A 75 -12.75 -4.26 -3.91
C MET A 75 -12.60 -3.59 -2.55
N GLU A 76 -12.62 -2.25 -2.49
CA GLU A 76 -12.59 -1.48 -1.23
C GLU A 76 -13.75 -1.89 -0.31
N ASP A 77 -14.98 -1.93 -0.84
CA ASP A 77 -16.16 -2.32 -0.07
C ASP A 77 -16.03 -3.76 0.45
N SER A 78 -15.54 -4.70 -0.38
CA SER A 78 -15.32 -6.09 0.02
C SER A 78 -14.23 -6.23 1.10
N ILE A 79 -13.18 -5.41 1.07
CA ILE A 79 -12.13 -5.36 2.09
C ILE A 79 -12.74 -4.93 3.42
N SER A 80 -13.46 -3.81 3.43
CA SER A 80 -14.11 -3.29 4.64
C SER A 80 -15.12 -4.27 5.23
N GLU A 81 -15.91 -4.92 4.38
CA GLU A 81 -16.85 -5.96 4.80
C GLU A 81 -16.13 -7.15 5.44
N TYR A 82 -15.05 -7.66 4.80
CA TYR A 82 -14.27 -8.76 5.32
C TYR A 82 -13.74 -8.48 6.73
N PHE A 83 -13.12 -7.32 6.95
CA PHE A 83 -12.57 -6.96 8.25
C PHE A 83 -13.66 -6.77 9.30
N SER A 84 -14.80 -6.19 8.92
CA SER A 84 -15.96 -6.02 9.80
C SER A 84 -16.53 -7.37 10.25
N VAL A 85 -16.76 -8.31 9.32
CA VAL A 85 -17.29 -9.65 9.63
C VAL A 85 -16.31 -10.46 10.44
N SER A 86 -15.00 -10.33 10.15
CA SER A 86 -13.95 -11.04 10.87
C SER A 86 -13.64 -10.45 12.25
N ASN A 87 -14.24 -9.32 12.61
CA ASN A 87 -13.97 -8.57 13.84
C ASN A 87 -12.48 -8.27 14.05
N ILE A 88 -11.80 -7.93 12.96
CA ILE A 88 -10.38 -7.55 12.92
C ILE A 88 -10.31 -6.09 12.51
N GLU A 89 -9.36 -5.34 13.08
CA GLU A 89 -9.11 -3.95 12.69
C GLU A 89 -8.74 -3.85 11.20
N ASP A 90 -9.49 -3.02 10.46
CA ASP A 90 -9.25 -2.80 9.04
C ASP A 90 -8.00 -1.92 8.84
N PRO A 91 -6.90 -2.46 8.27
CA PRO A 91 -5.67 -1.71 8.06
C PRO A 91 -5.77 -0.67 6.94
N THR A 92 -6.88 -0.66 6.21
CA THR A 92 -7.10 0.27 5.10
C THR A 92 -7.89 1.52 5.52
N VAL A 93 -8.29 1.60 6.79
CA VAL A 93 -8.92 2.79 7.35
C VAL A 93 -7.98 3.99 7.20
N GLY A 94 -8.46 5.02 6.54
CA GLY A 94 -7.66 6.22 6.26
C GLY A 94 -6.84 6.16 4.96
N PHE A 95 -6.95 5.09 4.18
CA PHE A 95 -6.38 5.09 2.83
C PHE A 95 -7.12 6.09 1.94
N ASN A 96 -6.36 6.83 1.16
CA ASN A 96 -6.89 7.70 0.11
C ASN A 96 -6.75 6.99 -1.24
N TRP A 97 -7.71 6.11 -1.52
CA TRP A 97 -7.74 5.31 -2.75
C TRP A 97 -7.75 6.19 -3.99
N GLU A 98 -6.85 5.92 -4.91
CA GLU A 98 -6.74 6.66 -6.16
C GLU A 98 -6.27 5.74 -7.29
N TYR A 99 -6.92 5.86 -8.44
CA TYR A 99 -6.69 5.04 -9.62
C TYR A 99 -6.31 5.92 -10.79
N ILE A 100 -5.19 5.64 -11.45
CA ILE A 100 -4.79 6.30 -12.69
C ILE A 100 -4.56 5.28 -13.80
N LEU A 101 -4.84 5.70 -15.02
CA LEU A 101 -4.55 4.96 -16.24
C LEU A 101 -3.47 5.71 -17.02
N ILE A 102 -2.29 5.10 -17.15
CA ILE A 102 -1.13 5.66 -17.84
C ILE A 102 -1.15 5.20 -19.30
N ASP A 103 -1.06 6.15 -20.22
CA ASP A 103 -1.05 5.93 -21.67
C ASP A 103 0.30 5.40 -22.14
N ASN A 104 0.53 4.10 -22.02
CA ASN A 104 1.74 3.44 -22.48
C ASN A 104 1.49 1.96 -22.81
N ASP A 105 1.22 1.68 -24.07
CA ASP A 105 0.89 0.33 -24.57
C ASP A 105 2.08 -0.63 -24.57
N LYS A 106 3.30 -0.11 -24.44
CA LYS A 106 4.51 -0.93 -24.42
C LYS A 106 4.76 -1.58 -23.06
N ILE A 107 4.21 -0.99 -21.99
CA ILE A 107 4.39 -1.47 -20.63
C ILE A 107 3.15 -2.26 -20.21
N LYS A 108 3.34 -3.58 -20.03
CA LYS A 108 2.30 -4.49 -19.54
C LYS A 108 2.44 -4.65 -18.04
N ASN A 109 2.06 -3.64 -17.29
CA ASN A 109 2.21 -3.60 -15.85
C ASN A 109 1.08 -2.82 -15.17
N ALA A 110 0.87 -3.13 -13.90
CA ALA A 110 0.11 -2.35 -12.94
C ALA A 110 0.83 -2.43 -11.60
N TRP A 111 0.71 -1.41 -10.77
CA TRP A 111 1.34 -1.38 -9.46
C TRP A 111 0.48 -0.64 -8.44
N CYS A 112 0.70 -1.00 -7.18
CA CYS A 112 0.04 -0.39 -6.04
C CYS A 112 1.09 0.12 -5.05
N MET A 113 0.84 1.29 -4.48
CA MET A 113 1.64 1.86 -3.41
C MET A 113 0.83 1.96 -2.12
N PRO A 114 1.51 2.05 -0.96
CA PRO A 114 0.87 2.28 0.33
C PRO A 114 -0.12 3.46 0.30
N GLY A 115 -1.18 3.36 1.10
CA GLY A 115 -2.23 4.37 1.14
C GLY A 115 -3.25 4.30 -0.01
N GLY A 116 -3.29 3.17 -0.76
CA GLY A 116 -4.30 2.92 -1.79
C GLY A 116 -4.03 3.63 -3.13
N LYS A 117 -2.76 3.88 -3.48
CA LYS A 117 -2.38 4.50 -4.75
C LYS A 117 -2.12 3.45 -5.81
N ILE A 118 -2.94 3.41 -6.86
CA ILE A 118 -2.94 2.38 -7.89
C ILE A 118 -2.74 3.01 -9.27
N ALA A 119 -1.78 2.46 -10.02
CA ALA A 119 -1.53 2.86 -11.39
C ALA A 119 -1.56 1.66 -12.34
N ILE A 120 -2.22 1.84 -13.46
CA ILE A 120 -2.42 0.82 -14.48
C ILE A 120 -1.91 1.39 -15.80
N TYR A 121 -1.11 0.63 -16.53
CA TYR A 121 -0.67 0.99 -17.86
C TYR A 121 -1.64 0.43 -18.91
N THR A 122 -1.89 1.20 -19.98
CA THR A 122 -2.79 0.74 -21.06
C THR A 122 -2.34 -0.58 -21.66
N GLY A 123 -1.03 -0.85 -21.74
CA GLY A 123 -0.50 -2.08 -22.29
C GLY A 123 -0.90 -3.37 -21.57
N ILE A 124 -1.31 -3.32 -20.28
CA ILE A 124 -1.77 -4.52 -19.59
C ILE A 124 -3.20 -4.92 -20.02
N LEU A 125 -4.01 -3.97 -20.50
CA LEU A 125 -5.41 -4.20 -20.83
C LEU A 125 -5.59 -5.24 -21.94
N ASP A 126 -4.67 -5.26 -22.91
CA ASP A 126 -4.67 -6.28 -23.98
C ASP A 126 -4.42 -7.69 -23.44
N THR A 127 -3.63 -7.79 -22.37
CA THR A 127 -3.27 -9.07 -21.76
C THR A 127 -4.41 -9.60 -20.88
N THR A 128 -5.10 -8.74 -20.19
CA THR A 128 -6.22 -9.09 -19.28
C THR A 128 -7.51 -9.43 -20.04
N LYS A 129 -7.58 -9.12 -21.35
CA LYS A 129 -8.72 -9.36 -22.25
C LYS A 129 -10.01 -8.64 -21.88
N ASN A 130 -10.27 -8.43 -20.63
CA ASN A 130 -11.43 -7.72 -20.10
C ASN A 130 -11.16 -7.21 -18.69
N ILE A 131 -12.08 -6.43 -18.20
CA ILE A 131 -11.99 -5.78 -16.89
C ILE A 131 -11.99 -6.77 -15.73
N ASN A 132 -12.66 -7.92 -15.87
CA ASN A 132 -12.65 -8.96 -14.83
C ASN A 132 -11.28 -9.65 -14.73
N GLY A 133 -10.59 -9.82 -15.86
CA GLY A 133 -9.22 -10.32 -15.89
C GLY A 133 -8.20 -9.32 -15.30
N LEU A 134 -8.54 -8.04 -15.23
CA LEU A 134 -7.72 -7.04 -14.54
C LEU A 134 -7.89 -7.11 -13.02
N ALA A 135 -9.06 -7.53 -12.55
CA ALA A 135 -9.37 -7.64 -11.12
C ALA A 135 -8.80 -8.93 -10.48
N GLY A 136 -8.53 -9.96 -11.26
CA GLY A 136 -7.95 -11.25 -10.82
C GLY A 136 -6.46 -11.31 -10.99
#